data_fe89bb68953dfd62fabf60a0ab8a28bb
#
_entry.id   fe89bb68953dfd62fabf60a0ab8a28bb
#
_cell.length_a   1.000
_cell.length_b   1.000
_cell.length_c   1.000
_cell.angle_alpha   90.00
_cell.angle_beta   90.00
_cell.angle_gamma   90.00
#
_symmetry.space_group_name_H-M   'P 1'
#
loop_
_entity.id
_entity.type
_entity.pdbx_description
1 polymer ?
#
loop_
_entity_poly.entity_id
_entity_poly.type
_entity_poly.pdbx_seq_one_letter_code
_entity_poly.pdbx_strand_id
1 'polypeptide(L)'
;VVAGIDEAAMRQAVAAGTCEAMVVARGALPEDGRDAEFEELIPATPDRTPRLDEDGMIDYREHDGIVMVHSGALLMRRKPATPGVAGFTVRGDVLTAQPGYDEPFAPQLAGAKISADDPNLLQACLTGQPLRVHGGIMVEPVLRLAEVSMATGNIHYEGTVHVEGDIGQEMKVEAGGDIVVGGLVDGGLLQAGGDINVAGGVIAHARLHAQGA
;
A
#
# COMPACT_ATOMS: atom_id res chain seq x y z
N VAL A 1 27.30 35.73 27.00
CA VAL A 1 26.22 34.74 27.02
C VAL A 1 24.91 35.49 26.83
N VAL A 2 24.13 35.13 25.81
CA VAL A 2 22.91 35.84 25.42
C VAL A 2 21.73 34.92 25.32
N ALA A 3 21.96 33.59 25.14
CA ALA A 3 20.92 32.59 24.99
C ALA A 3 21.19 31.34 25.84
N GLY A 4 20.17 30.58 26.12
CA GLY A 4 20.25 29.31 26.87
C GLY A 4 20.71 29.46 28.33
N ILE A 5 20.44 30.58 28.97
CA ILE A 5 20.86 30.88 30.33
C ILE A 5 20.01 30.05 31.29
N ASP A 6 20.67 29.35 32.23
CA ASP A 6 20.00 28.61 33.31
C ASP A 6 19.88 29.54 34.54
N GLU A 7 18.84 30.35 34.51
CA GLU A 7 18.55 31.27 35.62
C GLU A 7 18.29 30.56 36.97
N ALA A 8 17.73 29.34 36.94
CA ALA A 8 17.46 28.58 38.13
C ALA A 8 18.75 28.15 38.84
N ALA A 9 19.68 27.59 38.05
CA ALA A 9 21.00 27.23 38.56
C ALA A 9 21.77 28.43 39.06
N MET A 10 21.72 29.59 38.38
CA MET A 10 22.34 30.82 38.82
C MET A 10 21.75 31.32 40.15
N ARG A 11 20.44 31.36 40.32
CA ARG A 11 19.77 31.76 41.58
C ARG A 11 20.14 30.83 42.74
N GLN A 12 20.20 29.53 42.48
CA GLN A 12 20.60 28.52 43.46
C GLN A 12 22.02 28.71 43.94
N ALA A 13 22.97 28.97 43.03
CA ALA A 13 24.37 29.22 43.33
C ALA A 13 24.55 30.51 44.18
N VAL A 14 23.82 31.57 43.83
CA VAL A 14 23.81 32.83 44.62
C VAL A 14 23.26 32.60 46.03
N ALA A 15 22.19 31.82 46.19
CA ALA A 15 21.62 31.50 47.49
C ALA A 15 22.55 30.62 48.35
N ALA A 16 23.33 29.74 47.74
CA ALA A 16 24.26 28.86 48.44
C ALA A 16 25.58 29.57 48.85
N GLY A 17 25.87 30.74 48.28
CA GLY A 17 27.09 31.53 48.57
C GLY A 17 28.38 30.89 48.10
N THR A 18 28.35 29.72 47.47
CA THR A 18 29.50 28.99 46.94
C THR A 18 29.18 28.42 45.58
N CYS A 19 30.09 28.47 44.64
CA CYS A 19 29.94 27.89 43.31
C CYS A 19 31.28 27.28 42.84
N GLU A 20 31.31 25.95 42.72
CA GLU A 20 32.37 25.27 41.95
C GLU A 20 31.83 24.99 40.55
N ALA A 21 32.63 25.25 39.52
CA ALA A 21 32.44 24.97 38.08
C ALA A 21 30.96 24.72 37.66
N MET A 22 30.16 25.77 37.59
CA MET A 22 28.74 25.68 37.25
C MET A 22 28.50 26.01 35.80
N VAL A 23 27.70 25.22 35.10
CA VAL A 23 27.22 25.51 33.74
C VAL A 23 26.12 26.56 33.83
N VAL A 24 26.38 27.78 33.38
CA VAL A 24 25.45 28.91 33.42
C VAL A 24 24.61 29.10 32.19
N ALA A 25 24.99 28.47 31.10
CA ALA A 25 24.26 28.49 29.83
C ALA A 25 24.60 27.28 28.97
N ARG A 26 23.64 26.82 28.19
CA ARG A 26 23.81 25.76 27.20
C ARG A 26 23.23 26.22 25.89
N GLY A 27 23.94 26.01 24.78
CA GLY A 27 23.39 26.05 23.44
C GLY A 27 22.49 24.82 23.20
N ALA A 28 21.66 24.89 22.19
CA ALA A 28 20.93 23.76 21.67
C ALA A 28 21.48 23.39 20.28
N LEU A 29 21.73 22.11 20.06
CA LEU A 29 22.03 21.62 18.73
C LEU A 29 20.78 21.68 17.85
N PRO A 30 20.92 21.90 16.54
CA PRO A 30 19.80 21.80 15.63
C PRO A 30 19.31 20.34 15.56
N GLU A 31 18.02 20.16 15.40
CA GLU A 31 17.40 18.87 15.08
C GLU A 31 16.99 18.91 13.62
N ASP A 32 17.58 18.03 12.80
CA ASP A 32 17.26 17.96 11.38
C ASP A 32 15.81 17.49 11.16
N GLY A 33 15.22 17.93 10.06
CA GLY A 33 13.89 17.53 9.63
C GLY A 33 13.85 16.05 9.23
N ARG A 34 12.66 15.50 9.23
CA ARG A 34 12.40 14.13 8.74
C ARG A 34 11.95 14.21 7.30
N ASP A 35 12.40 13.26 6.49
CA ASP A 35 11.94 13.10 5.12
C ASP A 35 10.45 12.71 5.07
N ALA A 36 9.83 12.90 3.90
CA ALA A 36 8.47 12.42 3.68
C ALA A 36 8.42 10.89 3.75
N GLU A 37 7.37 10.36 4.35
CA GLU A 37 7.12 8.92 4.46
C GLU A 37 5.81 8.57 3.79
N PHE A 38 5.78 7.39 3.14
CA PHE A 38 4.58 6.80 2.56
C PHE A 38 4.13 5.61 3.38
N GLU A 39 2.91 5.67 3.90
CA GLU A 39 2.25 4.63 4.69
C GLU A 39 1.16 3.96 3.84
N GLU A 40 1.29 2.66 3.57
CA GLU A 40 0.26 1.89 2.88
C GLU A 40 -0.93 1.65 3.80
N LEU A 41 -2.14 1.86 3.27
CA LEU A 41 -3.41 1.67 3.98
C LEU A 41 -4.16 0.42 3.50
N ILE A 42 -3.64 -0.26 2.48
CA ILE A 42 -4.17 -1.52 1.99
C ILE A 42 -3.59 -2.71 2.79
N PRO A 43 -4.34 -3.80 2.93
CA PRO A 43 -3.83 -5.00 3.58
C PRO A 43 -2.57 -5.53 2.87
N ALA A 44 -1.51 -5.79 3.62
CA ALA A 44 -0.24 -6.29 3.07
C ALA A 44 -0.33 -7.74 2.58
N THR A 45 -1.29 -8.50 3.08
CA THR A 45 -1.49 -9.93 2.78
C THR A 45 -2.98 -10.22 2.61
N PRO A 46 -3.36 -10.99 1.58
CA PRO A 46 -4.72 -11.48 1.48
C PRO A 46 -5.04 -12.39 2.68
N ASP A 47 -6.29 -12.36 3.12
CA ASP A 47 -6.78 -13.29 4.14
C ASP A 47 -6.83 -14.70 3.53
N ARG A 48 -5.92 -15.57 3.97
CA ARG A 48 -5.84 -16.98 3.54
C ARG A 48 -6.56 -17.93 4.50
N THR A 49 -7.49 -17.43 5.30
CA THR A 49 -8.27 -18.27 6.19
C THR A 49 -9.21 -19.15 5.35
N PRO A 50 -9.09 -20.49 5.40
CA PRO A 50 -9.97 -21.38 4.65
C PRO A 50 -11.41 -21.15 5.06
N ARG A 51 -12.32 -21.06 4.08
CA ARG A 51 -13.75 -20.92 4.34
C ARG A 51 -14.41 -22.30 4.41
N LEU A 52 -15.44 -22.40 5.23
CA LEU A 52 -16.31 -23.58 5.24
C LEU A 52 -17.30 -23.48 4.07
N ASP A 53 -17.46 -24.58 3.33
CA ASP A 53 -18.49 -24.70 2.32
C ASP A 53 -19.90 -24.83 2.95
N GLU A 54 -20.93 -24.94 2.11
CA GLU A 54 -22.34 -25.09 2.55
C GLU A 54 -22.57 -26.36 3.37
N ASP A 55 -21.70 -27.37 3.25
CA ASP A 55 -21.74 -28.63 3.96
C ASP A 55 -20.89 -28.62 5.26
N GLY A 56 -20.25 -27.47 5.57
CA GLY A 56 -19.40 -27.28 6.76
C GLY A 56 -18.02 -27.94 6.65
N MET A 57 -17.59 -28.31 5.45
CA MET A 57 -16.24 -28.82 5.18
C MET A 57 -15.30 -27.66 4.80
N ILE A 58 -14.01 -27.83 5.09
CA ILE A 58 -12.99 -26.84 4.73
C ILE A 58 -12.69 -26.99 3.23
N ASP A 59 -13.07 -26.00 2.41
CA ASP A 59 -12.60 -25.92 1.03
C ASP A 59 -11.24 -25.22 0.96
N TYR A 60 -10.21 -26.00 0.71
CA TYR A 60 -8.83 -25.50 0.56
C TYR A 60 -8.62 -24.73 -0.77
N ARG A 61 -9.59 -24.66 -1.64
CA ARG A 61 -9.56 -23.92 -2.92
C ARG A 61 -10.11 -22.50 -2.77
N GLU A 62 -10.95 -22.27 -1.74
CA GLU A 62 -11.50 -20.96 -1.43
C GLU A 62 -10.55 -20.21 -0.47
N HIS A 63 -9.62 -19.48 -1.03
CA HIS A 63 -8.84 -18.50 -0.28
C HIS A 63 -8.79 -17.20 -1.06
N ASP A 64 -9.04 -16.10 -0.38
CA ASP A 64 -8.92 -14.74 -0.91
C ASP A 64 -7.42 -14.44 -1.16
N GLY A 65 -6.84 -15.12 -2.18
CA GLY A 65 -5.40 -15.04 -2.49
C GLY A 65 -4.98 -13.72 -3.15
N ILE A 66 -5.93 -12.84 -3.47
CA ILE A 66 -5.69 -11.65 -4.26
C ILE A 66 -6.17 -10.43 -3.50
N VAL A 67 -5.25 -9.49 -3.28
CA VAL A 67 -5.61 -8.19 -2.71
C VAL A 67 -6.32 -7.37 -3.78
N MET A 68 -7.55 -6.99 -3.50
CA MET A 68 -8.37 -6.14 -4.36
C MET A 68 -8.80 -4.90 -3.60
N VAL A 69 -8.88 -3.77 -4.28
CA VAL A 69 -9.39 -2.52 -3.74
C VAL A 69 -10.58 -2.04 -4.56
N HIS A 70 -11.58 -1.47 -3.89
CA HIS A 70 -12.76 -0.90 -4.53
C HIS A 70 -12.57 0.59 -4.78
N SER A 71 -13.31 1.12 -5.75
CA SER A 71 -13.34 2.57 -6.01
C SER A 71 -13.65 3.34 -4.74
N GLY A 72 -12.87 4.37 -4.43
CA GLY A 72 -12.95 5.16 -3.20
C GLY A 72 -12.13 4.64 -2.02
N ALA A 73 -11.56 3.43 -2.10
CA ALA A 73 -10.70 2.91 -1.04
C ALA A 73 -9.44 3.76 -0.86
N LEU A 74 -9.02 3.95 0.38
CA LEU A 74 -7.77 4.62 0.70
C LEU A 74 -6.60 3.65 0.43
N LEU A 75 -5.64 4.11 -0.36
CA LEU A 75 -4.50 3.30 -0.80
C LEU A 75 -3.25 3.59 0.02
N MET A 76 -2.95 4.88 0.18
CA MET A 76 -1.69 5.31 0.77
C MET A 76 -1.86 6.67 1.44
N ARG A 77 -1.15 6.87 2.55
CA ARG A 77 -1.01 8.16 3.22
C ARG A 77 0.42 8.64 3.10
N ARG A 78 0.59 9.90 2.72
CA ARG A 78 1.86 10.60 2.75
C ARG A 78 1.96 11.37 4.06
N LYS A 79 3.06 11.24 4.77
CA LYS A 79 3.47 12.12 5.87
C LYS A 79 4.48 13.11 5.30
N PRO A 80 4.16 14.41 5.22
CA PRO A 80 5.06 15.40 4.65
C PRO A 80 6.37 15.51 5.44
N ALA A 81 7.42 15.92 4.75
CA ALA A 81 8.69 16.23 5.39
C ALA A 81 8.54 17.36 6.41
N THR A 82 9.44 17.40 7.40
CA THR A 82 9.46 18.46 8.40
C THR A 82 10.66 19.37 8.19
N PRO A 83 10.57 20.67 8.52
CA PRO A 83 11.65 21.62 8.33
C PRO A 83 12.80 21.46 9.33
N GLY A 84 12.65 20.63 10.36
CA GLY A 84 13.56 20.56 11.48
C GLY A 84 13.41 21.72 12.46
N VAL A 85 14.23 21.72 13.51
CA VAL A 85 14.26 22.74 14.56
C VAL A 85 15.65 23.35 14.63
N ALA A 86 15.74 24.65 14.43
CA ALA A 86 17.00 25.35 14.52
C ALA A 86 17.55 25.33 15.97
N GLY A 87 18.86 25.11 16.09
CA GLY A 87 19.58 25.24 17.33
C GLY A 87 20.10 26.66 17.56
N PHE A 88 20.81 26.87 18.64
CA PHE A 88 21.48 28.14 18.92
C PHE A 88 22.73 27.95 19.76
N THR A 89 23.69 28.83 19.57
CA THR A 89 24.89 28.95 20.40
C THR A 89 24.61 29.76 21.68
N VAL A 90 25.45 29.64 22.69
CA VAL A 90 25.36 30.49 23.89
C VAL A 90 25.59 31.98 23.59
N ARG A 91 26.03 32.32 22.40
CA ARG A 91 26.19 33.71 21.92
C ARG A 91 24.94 34.25 21.25
N GLY A 92 23.94 33.38 21.01
CA GLY A 92 22.69 33.71 20.33
C GLY A 92 22.74 33.51 18.82
N ASP A 93 23.82 32.94 18.28
CA ASP A 93 23.90 32.63 16.86
C ASP A 93 22.98 31.43 16.56
N VAL A 94 22.20 31.51 15.50
CA VAL A 94 21.32 30.45 15.06
C VAL A 94 22.14 29.35 14.35
N LEU A 95 21.88 28.09 14.78
CA LEU A 95 22.36 26.90 14.10
C LEU A 95 21.25 26.36 13.25
N THR A 96 21.37 26.42 11.93
CA THR A 96 20.33 25.98 11.00
C THR A 96 20.22 24.46 10.99
N ALA A 97 19.00 23.93 11.10
CA ALA A 97 18.69 22.54 10.83
C ALA A 97 18.61 22.28 9.32
N GLN A 98 18.89 21.07 8.89
CA GLN A 98 18.62 20.65 7.51
C GLN A 98 17.15 20.23 7.42
N PRO A 99 16.36 20.75 6.44
CA PRO A 99 15.00 20.29 6.22
C PRO A 99 15.02 18.87 5.65
N GLY A 100 14.02 18.07 5.98
CA GLY A 100 13.79 16.78 5.35
C GLY A 100 13.44 16.94 3.87
N TYR A 101 13.70 15.90 3.09
CA TYR A 101 13.34 15.82 1.69
C TYR A 101 11.84 15.55 1.54
N ASP A 102 11.12 16.47 0.87
CA ASP A 102 9.68 16.35 0.67
C ASP A 102 9.38 15.73 -0.70
N GLU A 103 9.00 14.45 -0.69
CA GLU A 103 8.62 13.69 -1.89
C GLU A 103 7.10 13.71 -2.07
N PRO A 104 6.57 14.29 -3.17
CA PRO A 104 5.14 14.24 -3.49
C PRO A 104 4.74 12.87 -4.04
N PHE A 105 3.41 12.60 -4.13
CA PHE A 105 2.92 11.48 -4.92
C PHE A 105 3.35 11.61 -6.38
N ALA A 106 3.60 10.47 -7.03
CA ALA A 106 3.92 10.45 -8.45
C ALA A 106 2.77 11.07 -9.27
N PRO A 107 3.09 11.84 -10.33
CA PRO A 107 2.09 12.62 -11.06
C PRO A 107 1.12 11.78 -11.90
N GLN A 108 1.49 10.53 -12.20
CA GLN A 108 0.70 9.63 -13.03
C GLN A 108 0.55 8.27 -12.33
N LEU A 109 -0.54 8.13 -11.59
CA LEU A 109 -0.92 6.89 -10.92
C LEU A 109 -2.22 6.38 -11.55
N ALA A 110 -2.10 5.46 -12.51
CA ALA A 110 -3.25 4.89 -13.20
C ALA A 110 -4.22 4.27 -12.18
N GLY A 111 -5.52 4.52 -12.32
CA GLY A 111 -6.54 3.99 -11.42
C GLY A 111 -6.54 4.57 -10.00
N ALA A 112 -5.69 5.56 -9.71
CA ALA A 112 -5.64 6.23 -8.42
C ALA A 112 -5.66 7.75 -8.58
N LYS A 113 -6.09 8.46 -7.55
CA LYS A 113 -6.11 9.93 -7.49
C LYS A 113 -5.80 10.41 -6.08
N ILE A 114 -5.28 11.62 -5.98
CA ILE A 114 -5.18 12.31 -4.70
C ILE A 114 -6.59 12.69 -4.23
N SER A 115 -6.87 12.47 -2.96
CA SER A 115 -8.16 12.82 -2.36
C SER A 115 -8.41 14.34 -2.49
N ALA A 116 -9.66 14.71 -2.78
CA ALA A 116 -10.04 16.13 -2.83
C ALA A 116 -10.04 16.77 -1.42
N ASP A 117 -10.25 15.97 -0.38
CA ASP A 117 -10.37 16.44 1.01
C ASP A 117 -9.00 16.54 1.71
N ASP A 118 -8.03 15.70 1.31
CA ASP A 118 -6.69 15.68 1.91
C ASP A 118 -5.63 15.38 0.83
N PRO A 119 -4.74 16.35 0.53
CA PRO A 119 -3.67 16.18 -0.47
C PRO A 119 -2.64 15.12 -0.10
N ASN A 120 -2.65 14.64 1.14
CA ASN A 120 -1.77 13.59 1.61
C ASN A 120 -2.40 12.19 1.59
N LEU A 121 -3.60 12.04 1.00
CA LEU A 121 -4.27 10.75 0.84
C LEU A 121 -4.41 10.38 -0.63
N LEU A 122 -4.03 9.16 -0.96
CA LEU A 122 -4.24 8.55 -2.27
C LEU A 122 -5.45 7.60 -2.20
N GLN A 123 -6.37 7.72 -3.15
CA GLN A 123 -7.60 6.93 -3.26
C GLN A 123 -7.68 6.20 -4.59
N ALA A 124 -8.30 5.01 -4.60
CA ALA A 124 -8.64 4.30 -5.82
C ALA A 124 -9.76 5.03 -6.60
N CYS A 125 -9.60 5.14 -7.92
CA CYS A 125 -10.64 5.64 -8.83
C CYS A 125 -11.54 4.54 -9.37
N LEU A 126 -11.06 3.30 -9.36
CA LEU A 126 -11.72 2.13 -9.90
C LEU A 126 -11.47 0.92 -8.97
N THR A 127 -12.25 -0.12 -9.16
CA THR A 127 -12.02 -1.41 -8.51
C THR A 127 -10.96 -2.18 -9.29
N GLY A 128 -9.98 -2.76 -8.58
CA GLY A 128 -8.90 -3.49 -9.23
C GLY A 128 -7.79 -3.93 -8.30
N GLN A 129 -6.73 -4.46 -8.89
CA GLN A 129 -5.53 -4.90 -8.19
C GLN A 129 -4.63 -3.70 -7.90
N PRO A 130 -4.27 -3.45 -6.62
CA PRO A 130 -3.30 -2.42 -6.29
C PRO A 130 -1.89 -2.88 -6.60
N LEU A 131 -1.13 -2.04 -7.29
CA LEU A 131 0.28 -2.25 -7.62
C LEU A 131 1.12 -1.13 -7.02
N ARG A 132 2.07 -1.49 -6.17
CA ARG A 132 3.01 -0.53 -5.60
C ARG A 132 4.00 -0.08 -6.66
N VAL A 133 4.16 1.24 -6.79
CA VAL A 133 5.13 1.89 -7.65
C VAL A 133 5.90 2.94 -6.86
N HIS A 134 6.98 3.48 -7.44
CA HIS A 134 7.69 4.58 -6.81
C HIS A 134 6.77 5.81 -6.66
N GLY A 135 6.69 6.34 -5.45
CA GLY A 135 5.86 7.50 -5.14
C GLY A 135 4.36 7.25 -5.10
N GLY A 136 3.87 5.99 -5.00
CA GLY A 136 2.43 5.74 -4.87
C GLY A 136 1.98 4.31 -5.14
N ILE A 137 0.68 4.17 -5.37
CA ILE A 137 0.02 2.92 -5.73
C ILE A 137 -0.84 3.18 -6.96
N MET A 138 -0.70 2.35 -7.99
CA MET A 138 -1.61 2.27 -9.13
C MET A 138 -2.68 1.21 -8.85
N VAL A 139 -3.83 1.31 -9.53
CA VAL A 139 -4.88 0.29 -9.49
C VAL A 139 -5.17 -0.15 -10.92
N GLU A 140 -4.96 -1.43 -11.20
CA GLU A 140 -5.24 -2.03 -12.50
C GLU A 140 -6.56 -2.79 -12.47
N PRO A 141 -7.45 -2.57 -13.46
CA PRO A 141 -8.72 -3.30 -13.55
C PRO A 141 -8.55 -4.73 -14.06
N VAL A 142 -7.33 -5.10 -14.46
CA VAL A 142 -7.00 -6.42 -14.99
C VAL A 142 -6.16 -7.19 -13.99
N LEU A 143 -6.67 -8.31 -13.52
CA LEU A 143 -5.92 -9.26 -12.71
C LEU A 143 -5.06 -10.12 -13.63
N ARG A 144 -3.73 -10.09 -13.43
CA ARG A 144 -2.79 -10.94 -14.17
C ARG A 144 -2.29 -12.06 -13.28
N LEU A 145 -2.40 -13.29 -13.77
CA LEU A 145 -1.94 -14.51 -13.10
C LEU A 145 -1.06 -15.31 -14.05
N ALA A 146 0.01 -15.90 -13.49
CA ALA A 146 0.84 -16.82 -14.28
C ALA A 146 0.08 -18.10 -14.64
N GLU A 147 -0.64 -18.67 -13.65
CA GLU A 147 -1.47 -19.88 -13.79
C GLU A 147 -2.56 -19.89 -12.71
N VAL A 148 -3.57 -20.74 -12.88
CA VAL A 148 -4.55 -21.03 -11.83
C VAL A 148 -4.43 -22.49 -11.43
N SER A 149 -4.01 -22.71 -10.19
CA SER A 149 -3.72 -24.04 -9.64
C SER A 149 -4.19 -24.13 -8.19
N MET A 150 -4.00 -25.30 -7.55
CA MET A 150 -4.28 -25.47 -6.12
C MET A 150 -3.50 -24.48 -5.22
N ALA A 151 -2.39 -23.93 -5.70
CA ALA A 151 -1.61 -22.95 -4.95
C ALA A 151 -2.21 -21.54 -5.01
N THR A 152 -2.85 -21.19 -6.13
CA THR A 152 -3.55 -19.90 -6.30
C THR A 152 -4.98 -19.95 -5.79
N GLY A 153 -5.61 -21.15 -5.74
CA GLY A 153 -6.99 -21.36 -5.39
C GLY A 153 -7.98 -20.92 -6.48
N ASN A 154 -9.26 -20.89 -6.12
CA ASN A 154 -10.31 -20.34 -6.95
C ASN A 154 -10.15 -18.82 -7.07
N ILE A 155 -10.50 -18.29 -8.22
CA ILE A 155 -10.38 -16.87 -8.53
C ILE A 155 -11.77 -16.25 -8.62
N HIS A 156 -11.97 -15.21 -7.84
CA HIS A 156 -13.16 -14.37 -7.91
C HIS A 156 -12.73 -12.91 -8.07
N TYR A 157 -13.07 -12.28 -9.20
CA TYR A 157 -12.62 -10.94 -9.53
C TYR A 157 -13.69 -10.11 -10.25
N GLU A 158 -13.93 -8.86 -9.81
CA GLU A 158 -14.97 -8.00 -10.42
C GLU A 158 -14.59 -7.44 -11.80
N GLY A 159 -13.29 -7.42 -12.15
CA GLY A 159 -12.78 -6.93 -13.42
C GLY A 159 -12.45 -8.05 -14.40
N THR A 160 -11.51 -7.79 -15.30
CA THR A 160 -10.97 -8.75 -16.28
C THR A 160 -9.87 -9.60 -15.68
N VAL A 161 -9.91 -10.90 -15.92
CA VAL A 161 -8.87 -11.86 -15.48
C VAL A 161 -8.05 -12.28 -16.70
N HIS A 162 -6.73 -12.15 -16.60
CA HIS A 162 -5.78 -12.60 -17.62
C HIS A 162 -4.84 -13.65 -17.02
N VAL A 163 -4.98 -14.89 -17.44
CA VAL A 163 -4.11 -16.01 -17.07
C VAL A 163 -3.14 -16.24 -18.21
N GLU A 164 -1.85 -16.08 -17.96
CA GLU A 164 -0.80 -16.28 -19.00
C GLU A 164 -0.63 -17.75 -19.37
N GLY A 165 -0.72 -18.64 -18.39
CA GLY A 165 -0.56 -20.09 -18.50
C GLY A 165 -1.88 -20.84 -18.46
N ASP A 166 -1.85 -21.98 -17.73
CA ASP A 166 -2.93 -22.94 -17.69
C ASP A 166 -3.88 -22.73 -16.51
N ILE A 167 -5.11 -23.24 -16.66
CA ILE A 167 -6.08 -23.38 -15.58
C ILE A 167 -6.22 -24.87 -15.28
N GLY A 168 -5.83 -25.25 -14.06
CA GLY A 168 -5.81 -26.64 -13.58
C GLY A 168 -7.21 -27.23 -13.33
N GLN A 169 -7.23 -28.54 -13.08
CA GLN A 169 -8.44 -29.31 -12.85
C GLN A 169 -9.22 -28.82 -11.64
N GLU A 170 -10.54 -28.78 -11.78
CA GLU A 170 -11.50 -28.40 -10.76
C GLU A 170 -11.31 -26.98 -10.21
N MET A 171 -10.52 -26.14 -10.89
CA MET A 171 -10.37 -24.74 -10.54
C MET A 171 -11.53 -23.91 -11.07
N LYS A 172 -11.96 -22.92 -10.29
CA LYS A 172 -13.03 -22.01 -10.61
C LYS A 172 -12.47 -20.61 -10.83
N VAL A 173 -12.83 -19.97 -11.95
CA VAL A 173 -12.48 -18.60 -12.26
C VAL A 173 -13.75 -17.83 -12.57
N GLU A 174 -14.08 -16.86 -11.74
CA GLU A 174 -15.20 -15.94 -11.93
C GLU A 174 -14.67 -14.53 -12.15
N ALA A 175 -15.07 -13.91 -13.25
CA ALA A 175 -14.74 -12.54 -13.60
C ALA A 175 -16.02 -11.74 -13.88
N GLY A 176 -16.09 -10.52 -13.36
CA GLY A 176 -17.15 -9.57 -13.73
C GLY A 176 -16.99 -9.02 -15.14
N GLY A 177 -15.73 -8.96 -15.65
CA GLY A 177 -15.36 -8.61 -17.01
C GLY A 177 -15.03 -9.86 -17.85
N ASP A 178 -13.96 -9.75 -18.66
CA ASP A 178 -13.52 -10.82 -19.56
C ASP A 178 -12.58 -11.81 -18.85
N ILE A 179 -12.50 -13.03 -19.39
CA ILE A 179 -11.47 -14.00 -19.03
C ILE A 179 -10.61 -14.29 -20.25
N VAL A 180 -9.31 -14.05 -20.15
CA VAL A 180 -8.32 -14.35 -21.19
C VAL A 180 -7.34 -15.38 -20.67
N VAL A 181 -7.25 -16.53 -21.34
CA VAL A 181 -6.34 -17.64 -20.97
C VAL A 181 -5.36 -17.88 -22.11
N GLY A 182 -4.06 -17.70 -21.84
CA GLY A 182 -3.00 -17.95 -22.80
C GLY A 182 -2.70 -19.43 -23.00
N GLY A 183 -2.91 -20.24 -21.97
CA GLY A 183 -2.68 -21.68 -21.96
C GLY A 183 -3.94 -22.51 -22.14
N LEU A 184 -3.93 -23.68 -21.49
CA LEU A 184 -4.96 -24.72 -21.56
C LEU A 184 -5.93 -24.60 -20.37
N VAL A 185 -7.21 -24.91 -20.61
CA VAL A 185 -8.21 -25.10 -19.51
C VAL A 185 -8.48 -26.58 -19.35
N ASP A 186 -8.00 -27.16 -18.25
CA ASP A 186 -8.16 -28.60 -17.94
C ASP A 186 -9.25 -28.81 -16.86
N GLY A 187 -10.47 -29.13 -17.28
CA GLY A 187 -11.57 -29.50 -16.38
C GLY A 187 -12.06 -28.40 -15.44
N GLY A 188 -11.70 -27.13 -15.67
CA GLY A 188 -12.07 -25.99 -14.86
C GLY A 188 -13.48 -25.43 -15.14
N LEU A 189 -13.97 -24.57 -14.26
CA LEU A 189 -15.21 -23.79 -14.42
C LEU A 189 -14.85 -22.32 -14.59
N LEU A 190 -15.14 -21.75 -15.76
CA LEU A 190 -14.95 -20.34 -16.06
C LEU A 190 -16.28 -19.64 -16.21
N GLN A 191 -16.49 -18.55 -15.49
CA GLN A 191 -17.66 -17.70 -15.60
C GLN A 191 -17.23 -16.25 -15.81
N ALA A 192 -17.62 -15.66 -16.93
CA ALA A 192 -17.31 -14.27 -17.29
C ALA A 192 -18.60 -13.47 -17.48
N GLY A 193 -18.62 -12.24 -16.94
CA GLY A 193 -19.66 -11.25 -17.25
C GLY A 193 -19.48 -10.67 -18.65
N GLY A 194 -18.27 -10.72 -19.23
CA GLY A 194 -17.91 -10.41 -20.60
C GLY A 194 -17.62 -11.65 -21.40
N ASP A 195 -16.53 -11.62 -22.19
CA ASP A 195 -16.11 -12.68 -23.10
C ASP A 195 -15.10 -13.64 -22.46
N ILE A 196 -15.03 -14.89 -22.96
CA ILE A 196 -13.98 -15.85 -22.59
C ILE A 196 -13.16 -16.17 -23.83
N ASN A 197 -11.86 -15.90 -23.76
CA ASN A 197 -10.90 -16.20 -24.80
C ASN A 197 -9.83 -17.19 -24.28
N VAL A 198 -9.75 -18.37 -24.89
CA VAL A 198 -8.76 -19.41 -24.53
C VAL A 198 -7.90 -19.73 -25.75
N ALA A 199 -6.59 -19.45 -25.65
CA ALA A 199 -5.67 -19.65 -26.77
C ALA A 199 -5.18 -21.09 -26.88
N GLY A 200 -4.91 -21.79 -25.77
CA GLY A 200 -4.32 -23.12 -25.76
C GLY A 200 -5.30 -24.28 -25.98
N GLY A 201 -6.59 -24.05 -25.67
CA GLY A 201 -7.64 -25.05 -25.82
C GLY A 201 -8.35 -25.43 -24.52
N VAL A 202 -9.42 -26.22 -24.65
CA VAL A 202 -10.29 -26.63 -23.55
C VAL A 202 -10.44 -28.15 -23.55
N ILE A 203 -10.10 -28.80 -22.43
CA ILE A 203 -10.13 -30.26 -22.28
C ILE A 203 -10.86 -30.70 -21.01
N ALA A 204 -11.00 -32.02 -20.81
CA ALA A 204 -11.48 -32.68 -19.61
C ALA A 204 -12.83 -32.15 -19.07
N HIS A 205 -13.79 -31.91 -19.95
CA HIS A 205 -15.15 -31.45 -19.63
C HIS A 205 -15.19 -30.09 -18.91
N ALA A 206 -14.23 -29.21 -19.15
CA ALA A 206 -14.26 -27.85 -18.65
C ALA A 206 -15.58 -27.15 -19.06
N ARG A 207 -16.09 -26.29 -18.18
CA ARG A 207 -17.33 -25.56 -18.38
C ARG A 207 -17.03 -24.07 -18.49
N LEU A 208 -17.41 -23.47 -19.60
CA LEU A 208 -17.24 -22.05 -19.87
C LEU A 208 -18.60 -21.41 -20.02
N HIS A 209 -18.81 -20.34 -19.26
CA HIS A 209 -20.03 -19.55 -19.33
C HIS A 209 -19.67 -18.07 -19.46
N ALA A 210 -19.91 -17.51 -20.64
CA ALA A 210 -19.73 -16.11 -20.95
C ALA A 210 -21.11 -15.43 -21.11
N GLN A 211 -21.24 -14.21 -20.60
CA GLN A 211 -22.45 -13.39 -20.77
C GLN A 211 -22.26 -12.36 -21.91
N GLY A 212 -21.05 -12.22 -22.42
CA GLY A 212 -20.74 -11.43 -23.60
C GLY A 212 -21.36 -11.98 -24.90
N ALA A 213 -21.25 -11.20 -25.99
CA ALA A 213 -21.85 -11.54 -27.29
C ALA A 213 -21.00 -12.51 -28.10
#